data_e535def9b568c9d2eebf16e85130291c
#
_entry.id   e535def9b568c9d2eebf16e85130291c
#
_cell.length_a   1.000
_cell.length_b   1.000
_cell.length_c   1.000
_cell.angle_alpha   90.00
_cell.angle_beta   90.00
_cell.angle_gamma   90.00
#
_symmetry.space_group_name_H-M   'P 1'
#
loop_
_entity.id
_entity.type
_entity.pdbx_description
1 polymer ?
#
loop_
_entity_poly.entity_id
_entity_poly.type
_entity_poly.pdbx_seq_one_letter_code
_entity_poly.pdbx_strand_id
1 'polypeptide(L)'
;MKVIVSLTSTPPRFVHLGPVLESLSRQACHEVWLNVPRKYGRWPEWDGTTGVPEPPGPKVRINRDCEDLGPGTKFIGPAVHLDPEDLIVYLDDDTAYDDRLVTNLLKWHRVDPKSAWGLSGFTFANYFKGQYPRQHGQPVDVLEGYGAVIVKAGWIQKALPEFKELLEVTWHDDMILCNLLEKAGVQRKTVYVSECHLGLVNQAPYGFQEDALHHVAGGSHQTNNLKILRDFETKGKLYYKYNAL
;
A
#
# COMPACT_ATOMS: atom_id res chain seq x y z
N MET A 1 4.39 -17.69 -11.69
CA MET A 1 4.47 -16.36 -11.03
C MET A 1 3.42 -15.46 -11.66
N LYS A 2 2.42 -15.09 -10.90
CA LYS A 2 1.40 -14.14 -11.31
C LYS A 2 1.79 -12.73 -10.87
N VAL A 3 1.19 -11.72 -11.47
CA VAL A 3 1.28 -10.30 -11.05
C VAL A 3 -0.14 -9.83 -10.81
N ILE A 4 -0.46 -9.49 -9.58
CA ILE A 4 -1.76 -8.99 -9.17
C ILE A 4 -1.61 -7.52 -8.77
N VAL A 5 -2.41 -6.66 -9.36
CA VAL A 5 -2.60 -5.29 -8.87
C VAL A 5 -3.67 -5.32 -7.81
N SER A 6 -3.47 -4.64 -6.69
CA SER A 6 -4.38 -4.76 -5.56
C SER A 6 -4.59 -3.45 -4.83
N LEU A 7 -5.85 -3.18 -4.53
CA LEU A 7 -6.28 -2.04 -3.72
C LEU A 7 -7.38 -2.48 -2.75
N THR A 8 -7.63 -1.65 -1.76
CA THR A 8 -8.83 -1.72 -0.91
C THR A 8 -9.48 -0.36 -0.87
N SER A 9 -10.75 -0.31 -0.51
CA SER A 9 -11.49 0.93 -0.36
C SER A 9 -12.54 0.80 0.74
N THR A 10 -13.25 1.85 1.02
CA THR A 10 -14.26 1.94 2.07
C THR A 10 -15.61 2.36 1.49
N PRO A 11 -16.75 2.02 2.15
CA PRO A 11 -18.07 2.28 1.60
C PRO A 11 -18.31 3.72 1.13
N PRO A 12 -17.91 4.77 1.85
CA PRO A 12 -18.09 6.15 1.37
C PRO A 12 -17.31 6.50 0.09
N ARG A 13 -16.23 5.74 -0.20
CA ARG A 13 -15.32 6.00 -1.32
C ARG A 13 -15.67 5.21 -2.58
N PHE A 14 -16.53 4.21 -2.49
CA PHE A 14 -16.87 3.33 -3.62
C PHE A 14 -17.37 4.09 -4.85
N VAL A 15 -18.11 5.16 -4.65
CA VAL A 15 -18.64 6.02 -5.73
C VAL A 15 -17.53 6.66 -6.59
N HIS A 16 -16.32 6.75 -6.07
CA HIS A 16 -15.19 7.40 -6.72
C HIS A 16 -14.24 6.43 -7.43
N LEU A 17 -14.44 5.11 -7.30
CA LEU A 17 -13.49 4.10 -7.80
C LEU A 17 -13.48 3.91 -9.31
N GLY A 18 -14.51 4.34 -10.01
CA GLY A 18 -14.62 4.11 -11.46
C GLY A 18 -13.34 4.45 -12.24
N PRO A 19 -12.85 5.70 -12.21
CA PRO A 19 -11.64 6.11 -12.93
C PRO A 19 -10.38 5.35 -12.50
N VAL A 20 -10.26 5.02 -11.21
CA VAL A 20 -9.13 4.25 -10.66
C VAL A 20 -9.14 2.84 -11.25
N LEU A 21 -10.25 2.10 -11.12
CA LEU A 21 -10.38 0.74 -11.63
C LEU A 21 -10.20 0.67 -13.14
N GLU A 22 -10.69 1.67 -13.88
CA GLU A 22 -10.47 1.79 -15.32
C GLU A 22 -8.99 1.94 -15.66
N SER A 23 -8.24 2.81 -14.96
CA SER A 23 -6.81 2.98 -15.16
C SER A 23 -6.04 1.68 -14.85
N LEU A 24 -6.46 0.96 -13.81
CA LEU A 24 -5.82 -0.29 -13.39
C LEU A 24 -6.15 -1.44 -14.35
N SER A 25 -7.31 -1.46 -14.97
CA SER A 25 -7.69 -2.50 -15.95
C SER A 25 -6.77 -2.53 -17.17
N ARG A 26 -6.12 -1.42 -17.49
CA ARG A 26 -5.16 -1.29 -18.62
C ARG A 26 -3.74 -1.72 -18.27
N GLN A 27 -3.42 -1.96 -16.99
CA GLN A 27 -2.08 -2.33 -16.54
C GLN A 27 -1.63 -3.70 -17.07
N ALA A 28 -0.33 -3.89 -17.22
CA ALA A 28 0.30 -5.15 -17.65
C ALA A 28 0.37 -6.16 -16.48
N CYS A 29 -0.78 -6.60 -15.97
CA CYS A 29 -0.94 -7.56 -14.89
C CYS A 29 -1.89 -8.70 -15.27
N HIS A 30 -1.95 -9.75 -14.45
CA HIS A 30 -2.87 -10.87 -14.65
C HIS A 30 -4.30 -10.48 -14.23
N GLU A 31 -4.44 -9.92 -13.04
CA GLU A 31 -5.72 -9.50 -12.48
C GLU A 31 -5.53 -8.21 -11.65
N VAL A 32 -6.63 -7.47 -11.49
CA VAL A 32 -6.76 -6.36 -10.55
C VAL A 32 -7.76 -6.78 -9.48
N TRP A 33 -7.36 -6.75 -8.21
CA TRP A 33 -8.21 -7.13 -7.10
C TRP A 33 -8.61 -5.90 -6.30
N LEU A 34 -9.90 -5.57 -6.31
CA LEU A 34 -10.50 -4.66 -5.34
C LEU A 34 -10.93 -5.49 -4.13
N ASN A 35 -10.24 -5.35 -3.02
CA ASN A 35 -10.55 -6.04 -1.78
C ASN A 35 -11.63 -5.26 -1.02
N VAL A 36 -12.78 -5.87 -0.87
CA VAL A 36 -13.95 -5.29 -0.20
C VAL A 36 -14.41 -6.29 0.88
N PRO A 37 -13.97 -6.15 2.12
CA PRO A 37 -14.42 -6.97 3.24
C PRO A 37 -15.96 -6.99 3.34
N ARG A 38 -16.51 -8.07 3.85
CA ARG A 38 -17.98 -8.17 4.03
C ARG A 38 -18.51 -7.27 5.13
N LYS A 39 -17.63 -6.84 6.05
CA LYS A 39 -17.92 -5.93 7.16
C LYS A 39 -16.72 -5.01 7.37
N TYR A 40 -16.98 -3.78 7.75
CA TYR A 40 -15.96 -2.80 8.13
C TYR A 40 -16.14 -2.39 9.59
N GLY A 41 -15.05 -2.42 10.37
CA GLY A 41 -15.10 -1.98 11.76
C GLY A 41 -15.47 -0.50 11.90
N ARG A 42 -15.04 0.35 10.96
CA ARG A 42 -15.35 1.79 10.94
C ARG A 42 -16.77 2.11 10.42
N TRP A 43 -17.41 1.18 9.72
CA TRP A 43 -18.77 1.35 9.14
C TRP A 43 -19.62 0.12 9.47
N PRO A 44 -19.96 -0.09 10.76
CA PRO A 44 -20.67 -1.29 11.21
C PRO A 44 -22.09 -1.37 10.63
N GLU A 45 -22.69 -0.22 10.27
CA GLU A 45 -24.04 -0.13 9.70
C GLU A 45 -24.10 -0.41 8.20
N TRP A 46 -22.95 -0.56 7.53
CA TRP A 46 -22.96 -0.89 6.11
C TRP A 46 -23.46 -2.32 5.88
N ASP A 47 -24.38 -2.48 4.92
CA ASP A 47 -25.07 -3.74 4.64
C ASP A 47 -24.21 -4.83 3.97
N GLY A 48 -22.97 -4.51 3.66
CA GLY A 48 -22.05 -5.41 2.98
C GLY A 48 -22.17 -5.40 1.45
N THR A 49 -23.05 -4.61 0.86
CA THR A 49 -23.31 -4.64 -0.60
C THR A 49 -23.49 -3.28 -1.25
N THR A 50 -24.11 -2.34 -0.57
CA THR A 50 -24.44 -1.03 -1.15
C THR A 50 -23.22 -0.27 -1.60
N GLY A 51 -23.25 0.18 -2.85
CA GLY A 51 -22.24 1.04 -3.47
C GLY A 51 -20.99 0.30 -3.96
N VAL A 52 -20.87 -1.01 -3.77
CA VAL A 52 -19.75 -1.78 -4.34
C VAL A 52 -19.76 -1.62 -5.86
N PRO A 53 -18.66 -1.12 -6.48
CA PRO A 53 -18.65 -0.83 -7.91
C PRO A 53 -18.74 -2.11 -8.75
N GLU A 54 -19.35 -2.01 -9.91
CA GLU A 54 -19.25 -3.04 -10.93
C GLU A 54 -17.85 -3.06 -11.54
N PRO A 55 -17.23 -4.25 -11.75
CA PRO A 55 -15.95 -4.34 -12.42
C PRO A 55 -16.00 -3.77 -13.84
N PRO A 56 -15.08 -2.88 -14.26
CA PRO A 56 -15.07 -2.32 -15.61
C PRO A 56 -14.70 -3.33 -16.71
N GLY A 57 -14.42 -4.57 -16.35
CA GLY A 57 -14.09 -5.63 -17.28
C GLY A 57 -13.59 -6.89 -16.58
N PRO A 58 -13.31 -7.98 -17.33
CA PRO A 58 -13.03 -9.29 -16.76
C PRO A 58 -11.70 -9.38 -16.00
N LYS A 59 -10.83 -8.41 -16.18
CA LYS A 59 -9.55 -8.33 -15.47
C LYS A 59 -9.70 -7.86 -14.04
N VAL A 60 -10.77 -7.12 -13.74
CA VAL A 60 -11.02 -6.57 -12.40
C VAL A 60 -11.91 -7.53 -11.62
N ARG A 61 -11.44 -7.94 -10.46
CA ARG A 61 -12.12 -8.85 -9.55
C ARG A 61 -12.45 -8.14 -8.25
N ILE A 62 -13.69 -8.28 -7.78
CA ILE A 62 -14.06 -7.89 -6.41
C ILE A 62 -13.76 -9.06 -5.48
N ASN A 63 -12.74 -8.92 -4.64
CA ASN A 63 -12.38 -9.91 -3.65
C ASN A 63 -13.17 -9.66 -2.36
N ARG A 64 -14.12 -10.56 -2.06
CA ARG A 64 -14.96 -10.54 -0.86
C ARG A 64 -14.47 -11.47 0.23
N ASP A 65 -13.47 -12.30 -0.09
CA ASP A 65 -12.86 -13.26 0.84
C ASP A 65 -11.59 -12.65 1.44
N CYS A 66 -11.81 -11.57 2.18
CA CYS A 66 -10.77 -10.84 2.90
C CYS A 66 -11.32 -10.27 4.20
N GLU A 67 -10.45 -10.15 5.19
CA GLU A 67 -10.72 -9.52 6.48
C GLU A 67 -10.50 -8.00 6.38
N ASP A 68 -11.25 -7.21 7.18
CA ASP A 68 -10.98 -5.79 7.34
C ASP A 68 -9.74 -5.58 8.22
N LEU A 69 -8.63 -5.30 7.58
CA LEU A 69 -7.36 -4.95 8.21
C LEU A 69 -6.98 -3.48 7.90
N GLY A 70 -8.03 -2.66 7.76
CA GLY A 70 -7.87 -1.27 7.35
C GLY A 70 -7.17 -1.15 5.99
N PRO A 71 -6.28 -0.16 5.81
CA PRO A 71 -5.55 0.00 4.55
C PRO A 71 -4.67 -1.21 4.20
N GLY A 72 -4.19 -1.98 5.19
CA GLY A 72 -3.41 -3.20 4.97
C GLY A 72 -4.14 -4.29 4.21
N THR A 73 -5.47 -4.24 4.15
CA THR A 73 -6.29 -5.16 3.34
C THR A 73 -5.85 -5.16 1.87
N LYS A 74 -5.33 -4.05 1.34
CA LYS A 74 -4.86 -3.93 -0.06
C LYS A 74 -3.76 -4.92 -0.42
N PHE A 75 -2.88 -5.31 0.50
CA PHE A 75 -1.81 -6.28 0.23
C PHE A 75 -2.03 -7.63 0.92
N ILE A 76 -2.71 -7.66 2.06
CA ILE A 76 -3.01 -8.91 2.77
C ILE A 76 -4.13 -9.68 2.07
N GLY A 77 -5.18 -8.99 1.62
CA GLY A 77 -6.33 -9.61 0.95
C GLY A 77 -5.95 -10.54 -0.20
N PRO A 78 -5.09 -10.15 -1.15
CA PRO A 78 -4.61 -11.06 -2.18
C PRO A 78 -3.56 -12.04 -1.66
N ALA A 79 -2.67 -11.65 -0.74
CA ALA A 79 -1.54 -12.48 -0.33
C ALA A 79 -1.95 -13.84 0.21
N VAL A 80 -3.04 -13.94 0.94
CA VAL A 80 -3.52 -15.19 1.53
C VAL A 80 -4.03 -16.21 0.51
N HIS A 81 -4.22 -15.79 -0.76
CA HIS A 81 -4.72 -16.63 -1.86
C HIS A 81 -3.68 -16.91 -2.95
N LEU A 82 -2.48 -16.36 -2.83
CA LEU A 82 -1.44 -16.42 -3.86
C LEU A 82 -0.30 -17.35 -3.45
N ASP A 83 0.44 -17.83 -4.46
CA ASP A 83 1.69 -18.54 -4.22
C ASP A 83 2.75 -17.56 -3.68
N PRO A 84 3.69 -18.02 -2.81
CA PRO A 84 4.69 -17.16 -2.20
C PRO A 84 5.55 -16.36 -3.17
N GLU A 85 5.76 -16.86 -4.39
CA GLU A 85 6.55 -16.20 -5.44
C GLU A 85 5.70 -15.29 -6.35
N ASP A 86 4.39 -15.27 -6.20
CA ASP A 86 3.54 -14.33 -6.92
C ASP A 86 3.79 -12.89 -6.45
N LEU A 87 3.59 -11.94 -7.34
CA LEU A 87 3.86 -10.53 -7.10
C LEU A 87 2.55 -9.77 -6.87
N ILE A 88 2.55 -8.95 -5.84
CA ILE A 88 1.48 -8.00 -5.54
C ILE A 88 2.00 -6.60 -5.82
N VAL A 89 1.31 -5.86 -6.67
CA VAL A 89 1.46 -4.42 -6.81
C VAL A 89 0.30 -3.78 -6.05
N TYR A 90 0.56 -3.33 -4.83
CA TYR A 90 -0.47 -2.67 -4.04
C TYR A 90 -0.40 -1.16 -4.15
N LEU A 91 -1.54 -0.51 -4.04
CA LEU A 91 -1.70 0.93 -4.19
C LEU A 91 -2.98 1.44 -3.50
N ASP A 92 -3.12 2.75 -3.40
CA ASP A 92 -4.29 3.38 -2.81
C ASP A 92 -5.42 3.58 -3.83
N ASP A 93 -6.61 3.85 -3.33
CA ASP A 93 -7.87 3.89 -4.09
C ASP A 93 -8.26 5.28 -4.60
N ASP A 94 -7.39 6.28 -4.40
CA ASP A 94 -7.67 7.69 -4.71
C ASP A 94 -6.80 8.26 -5.84
N THR A 95 -6.08 7.39 -6.54
CA THR A 95 -5.19 7.77 -7.63
C THR A 95 -5.47 6.93 -8.88
N ALA A 96 -5.63 7.58 -10.02
CA ALA A 96 -5.59 6.91 -11.32
C ALA A 96 -4.16 6.91 -11.85
N TYR A 97 -3.72 5.79 -12.40
CA TYR A 97 -2.32 5.54 -12.70
C TYR A 97 -2.03 5.46 -14.20
N ASP A 98 -0.82 5.90 -14.61
CA ASP A 98 -0.32 5.75 -15.97
C ASP A 98 -0.25 4.25 -16.36
N ASP A 99 -0.55 3.94 -17.61
CA ASP A 99 -0.61 2.55 -18.11
C ASP A 99 0.73 1.79 -18.02
N ARG A 100 1.85 2.49 -17.80
CA ARG A 100 3.19 1.92 -17.64
C ARG A 100 3.58 1.60 -16.19
N LEU A 101 2.72 1.87 -15.21
CA LEU A 101 3.02 1.68 -13.79
C LEU A 101 3.59 0.29 -13.51
N VAL A 102 2.80 -0.76 -13.81
CA VAL A 102 3.19 -2.15 -13.51
C VAL A 102 4.41 -2.58 -14.31
N THR A 103 4.51 -2.18 -15.58
CA THR A 103 5.66 -2.47 -16.44
C THR A 103 6.95 -1.89 -15.84
N ASN A 104 6.91 -0.67 -15.32
CA ASN A 104 8.05 -0.01 -14.71
C ASN A 104 8.44 -0.69 -13.39
N LEU A 105 7.50 -1.00 -12.51
CA LEU A 105 7.80 -1.71 -11.28
C LEU A 105 8.38 -3.09 -11.53
N LEU A 106 7.85 -3.84 -12.51
CA LEU A 106 8.37 -5.15 -12.91
C LEU A 106 9.79 -5.06 -13.48
N LYS A 107 10.10 -4.02 -14.24
CA LYS A 107 11.47 -3.79 -14.74
C LYS A 107 12.46 -3.72 -13.58
N TRP A 108 12.19 -2.94 -12.56
CA TRP A 108 13.08 -2.78 -11.42
C TRP A 108 13.10 -4.00 -10.50
N HIS A 109 11.95 -4.64 -10.30
CA HIS A 109 11.90 -5.91 -9.58
C HIS A 109 12.77 -7.00 -10.24
N ARG A 110 12.84 -7.05 -11.58
CA ARG A 110 13.73 -7.99 -12.29
C ARG A 110 15.21 -7.68 -12.10
N VAL A 111 15.57 -6.42 -11.90
CA VAL A 111 16.96 -6.00 -11.61
C VAL A 111 17.40 -6.48 -10.23
N ASP A 112 16.50 -6.39 -9.25
CA ASP A 112 16.74 -6.90 -7.91
C ASP A 112 15.46 -7.50 -7.31
N PRO A 113 15.24 -8.81 -7.52
CA PRO A 113 14.02 -9.50 -7.08
C PRO A 113 13.99 -9.81 -5.58
N LYS A 114 15.03 -9.46 -4.84
CA LYS A 114 15.11 -9.60 -3.38
C LYS A 114 14.68 -8.34 -2.63
N SER A 115 14.44 -7.24 -3.35
CA SER A 115 13.97 -5.97 -2.80
C SER A 115 12.51 -5.72 -3.11
N ALA A 116 11.81 -5.05 -2.20
CA ALA A 116 10.55 -4.39 -2.47
C ALA A 116 10.82 -3.05 -3.20
N TRP A 117 9.98 -2.70 -4.17
CA TRP A 117 10.15 -1.49 -4.97
C TRP A 117 8.88 -0.66 -4.97
N GLY A 118 9.00 0.65 -4.83
CA GLY A 118 7.87 1.57 -4.88
C GLY A 118 8.22 2.87 -5.59
N LEU A 119 7.21 3.61 -6.03
CA LEU A 119 7.41 4.90 -6.68
C LEU A 119 7.60 6.03 -5.67
N SER A 120 7.18 5.83 -4.44
CA SER A 120 7.36 6.77 -3.35
C SER A 120 7.88 6.08 -2.10
N GLY A 121 8.62 6.83 -1.30
CA GLY A 121 9.16 6.35 -0.05
C GLY A 121 10.12 7.38 0.57
N PHE A 122 10.48 7.16 1.81
CA PHE A 122 11.37 8.05 2.56
C PHE A 122 12.29 7.30 3.51
N THR A 123 13.40 7.93 3.88
CA THR A 123 14.19 7.56 5.05
C THR A 123 13.78 8.45 6.21
N PHE A 124 13.79 7.94 7.44
CA PHE A 124 13.48 8.77 8.62
C PHE A 124 14.42 9.97 8.72
N ALA A 125 15.71 9.77 8.42
CA ALA A 125 16.71 10.85 8.44
C ALA A 125 16.38 12.00 7.48
N ASN A 126 15.79 11.70 6.32
CA ASN A 126 15.47 12.68 5.28
C ASN A 126 14.05 13.22 5.39
N TYR A 127 13.11 12.40 5.88
CA TYR A 127 11.71 12.77 6.05
C TYR A 127 11.55 14.01 6.94
N PHE A 128 12.24 14.03 8.10
CA PHE A 128 12.20 15.17 9.01
C PHE A 128 12.87 16.43 8.45
N LYS A 129 13.64 16.30 7.36
CA LYS A 129 14.27 17.41 6.62
C LYS A 129 13.47 17.80 5.36
N GLY A 130 12.32 17.16 5.09
CA GLY A 130 11.53 17.36 3.88
C GLY A 130 12.25 16.92 2.60
N GLN A 131 13.16 15.94 2.70
CA GLN A 131 13.95 15.43 1.58
C GLN A 131 13.46 14.05 1.17
N TYR A 132 13.16 13.89 -0.10
CA TYR A 132 12.71 12.61 -0.68
C TYR A 132 13.75 12.06 -1.65
N PRO A 133 13.80 10.73 -1.85
CA PRO A 133 14.66 10.10 -2.83
C PRO A 133 14.44 10.64 -4.23
N ARG A 134 15.52 10.87 -4.98
CA ARG A 134 15.48 11.40 -6.35
C ARG A 134 16.23 10.52 -7.36
N GLN A 135 16.59 9.31 -6.97
CA GLN A 135 17.35 8.39 -7.82
C GLN A 135 16.74 6.98 -7.77
N HIS A 136 16.86 6.27 -8.89
CA HIS A 136 16.48 4.87 -8.95
C HIS A 136 17.36 4.01 -8.03
N GLY A 137 16.75 3.03 -7.36
CA GLY A 137 17.45 2.09 -6.50
C GLY A 137 17.89 2.66 -5.17
N GLN A 138 17.48 3.89 -4.83
CA GLN A 138 17.79 4.49 -3.55
C GLN A 138 17.08 3.72 -2.43
N PRO A 139 17.81 3.24 -1.40
CA PRO A 139 17.18 2.57 -0.28
C PRO A 139 16.37 3.56 0.57
N VAL A 140 15.26 3.08 1.11
CA VAL A 140 14.35 3.84 1.99
C VAL A 140 13.96 3.00 3.19
N ASP A 141 13.50 3.68 4.25
CA ASP A 141 12.95 3.01 5.43
C ASP A 141 11.50 2.63 5.22
N VAL A 142 10.73 3.49 4.58
CA VAL A 142 9.31 3.29 4.29
C VAL A 142 9.05 3.49 2.81
N LEU A 143 8.33 2.53 2.20
CA LEU A 143 7.67 2.67 0.91
C LEU A 143 6.22 3.09 1.16
N GLU A 144 5.71 4.01 0.35
CA GLU A 144 4.37 4.59 0.52
C GLU A 144 3.41 4.03 -0.52
N GLY A 145 2.30 3.45 -0.05
CA GLY A 145 1.31 2.76 -0.89
C GLY A 145 0.66 3.63 -1.96
N TYR A 146 0.48 4.93 -1.69
CA TYR A 146 -0.08 5.85 -2.68
C TYR A 146 0.77 5.93 -3.97
N GLY A 147 2.08 5.73 -3.86
CA GLY A 147 3.00 5.67 -4.98
C GLY A 147 3.03 4.32 -5.71
N ALA A 148 2.28 3.34 -5.25
CA ALA A 148 2.31 1.94 -5.64
C ALA A 148 3.63 1.22 -5.28
N VAL A 149 3.50 0.01 -4.76
CA VAL A 149 4.62 -0.82 -4.29
C VAL A 149 4.48 -2.25 -4.81
N ILE A 150 5.59 -2.83 -5.30
CA ILE A 150 5.66 -4.24 -5.70
C ILE A 150 6.39 -5.07 -4.65
N VAL A 151 5.77 -6.16 -4.23
CA VAL A 151 6.27 -7.10 -3.22
C VAL A 151 5.94 -8.55 -3.61
N LYS A 152 6.65 -9.53 -3.03
CA LYS A 152 6.26 -10.94 -3.12
C LYS A 152 5.15 -11.26 -2.12
N ALA A 153 4.17 -12.07 -2.52
CA ALA A 153 3.11 -12.56 -1.64
C ALA A 153 3.67 -13.27 -0.40
N GLY A 154 4.72 -14.07 -0.56
CA GLY A 154 5.35 -14.79 0.53
C GLY A 154 5.96 -13.92 1.64
N TRP A 155 6.34 -12.68 1.33
CA TRP A 155 6.80 -11.75 2.37
C TRP A 155 5.63 -11.28 3.23
N ILE A 156 4.49 -10.99 2.60
CA ILE A 156 3.25 -10.59 3.29
C ILE A 156 2.71 -11.74 4.13
N GLN A 157 2.68 -12.97 3.58
CA GLN A 157 2.20 -14.15 4.30
C GLN A 157 2.99 -14.38 5.60
N LYS A 158 4.32 -14.23 5.55
CA LYS A 158 5.19 -14.36 6.73
C LYS A 158 5.00 -13.23 7.73
N ALA A 159 4.70 -12.02 7.25
CA ALA A 159 4.49 -10.85 8.10
C ALA A 159 3.11 -10.84 8.77
N LEU A 160 2.11 -11.53 8.22
CA LEU A 160 0.71 -11.44 8.60
C LEU A 160 0.41 -11.59 10.10
N PRO A 161 0.96 -12.60 10.83
CA PRO A 161 0.65 -12.74 12.25
C PRO A 161 1.05 -11.51 13.06
N GLU A 162 2.26 -11.01 12.84
CA GLU A 162 2.79 -9.86 13.55
C GLU A 162 2.20 -8.53 13.04
N PHE A 163 1.80 -8.48 11.76
CA PHE A 163 1.07 -7.34 11.22
C PHE A 163 -0.23 -7.09 11.99
N LYS A 164 -1.00 -8.14 12.26
CA LYS A 164 -2.24 -8.05 13.04
C LYS A 164 -2.00 -7.54 14.46
N GLU A 165 -0.93 -7.96 15.11
CA GLU A 165 -0.58 -7.47 16.44
C GLU A 165 -0.18 -5.97 16.41
N LEU A 166 0.54 -5.53 15.38
CA LEU A 166 0.94 -4.13 15.23
C LEU A 166 -0.21 -3.24 14.78
N LEU A 167 -1.23 -3.80 14.12
CA LEU A 167 -2.45 -3.06 13.75
C LEU A 167 -3.24 -2.58 14.97
N GLU A 168 -3.11 -3.25 16.12
CA GLU A 168 -3.67 -2.77 17.39
C GLU A 168 -2.99 -1.49 17.90
N VAL A 169 -1.78 -1.20 17.40
CA VAL A 169 -0.99 -0.03 17.80
C VAL A 169 -1.22 1.16 16.87
N THR A 170 -1.31 0.88 15.57
CA THR A 170 -1.46 1.92 14.55
C THR A 170 -2.13 1.36 13.29
N TRP A 171 -2.85 2.23 12.58
CA TRP A 171 -3.44 1.93 11.26
C TRP A 171 -2.55 2.34 10.08
N HIS A 172 -1.31 2.78 10.34
CA HIS A 172 -0.34 3.12 9.30
C HIS A 172 0.30 1.85 8.71
N ASP A 173 -0.39 1.25 7.78
CA ASP A 173 -0.06 -0.02 7.15
C ASP A 173 1.32 -0.02 6.48
N ASP A 174 1.72 1.07 5.83
CA ASP A 174 3.05 1.21 5.21
C ASP A 174 4.17 1.14 6.26
N MET A 175 3.99 1.79 7.42
CA MET A 175 4.94 1.74 8.53
C MET A 175 5.05 0.34 9.11
N ILE A 176 3.92 -0.34 9.32
CA ILE A 176 3.91 -1.71 9.84
C ILE A 176 4.61 -2.65 8.85
N LEU A 177 4.17 -2.64 7.59
CA LEU A 177 4.72 -3.54 6.57
C LEU A 177 6.21 -3.35 6.39
N CYS A 178 6.67 -2.10 6.22
CA CYS A 178 8.08 -1.82 6.01
C CYS A 178 8.95 -2.20 7.22
N ASN A 179 8.44 -2.04 8.45
CA ASN A 179 9.10 -2.52 9.66
C ASN A 179 9.26 -4.06 9.66
N LEU A 180 8.24 -4.80 9.21
CA LEU A 180 8.30 -6.26 9.10
C LEU A 180 9.17 -6.74 7.93
N LEU A 181 9.22 -5.99 6.83
CA LEU A 181 10.17 -6.24 5.74
C LEU A 181 11.62 -6.03 6.20
N GLU A 182 11.89 -5.02 7.05
CA GLU A 182 13.21 -4.87 7.68
C GLU A 182 13.59 -6.09 8.52
N LYS A 183 12.68 -6.56 9.37
CA LYS A 183 12.86 -7.80 10.15
C LYS A 183 13.21 -8.99 9.27
N ALA A 184 12.57 -9.10 8.10
CA ALA A 184 12.77 -10.17 7.13
C ALA A 184 14.04 -10.00 6.28
N GLY A 185 14.79 -8.91 6.44
CA GLY A 185 15.97 -8.59 5.65
C GLY A 185 15.66 -8.18 4.20
N VAL A 186 14.42 -7.78 3.92
CA VAL A 186 13.98 -7.32 2.59
C VAL A 186 14.29 -5.83 2.46
N GLN A 187 15.16 -5.50 1.51
CA GLN A 187 15.45 -4.09 1.20
C GLN A 187 14.24 -3.42 0.55
N ARG A 188 14.07 -2.14 0.81
CA ARG A 188 13.05 -1.28 0.22
C ARG A 188 13.74 -0.22 -0.60
N LYS A 189 13.35 -0.08 -1.86
CA LYS A 189 13.99 0.80 -2.83
C LYS A 189 12.97 1.60 -3.61
N THR A 190 13.29 2.83 -3.95
CA THR A 190 12.43 3.65 -4.79
C THR A 190 12.83 3.60 -6.26
N VAL A 191 11.82 3.67 -7.10
CA VAL A 191 11.93 4.01 -8.52
C VAL A 191 11.66 5.50 -8.63
N TYR A 192 12.69 6.31 -8.92
CA TYR A 192 12.46 7.73 -9.12
C TYR A 192 11.70 7.97 -10.44
N VAL A 193 10.59 8.65 -10.34
CA VAL A 193 9.64 8.81 -11.44
C VAL A 193 9.56 10.27 -11.87
N SER A 194 10.58 10.76 -12.57
CA SER A 194 10.46 12.04 -13.27
C SER A 194 9.66 11.93 -14.58
N GLU A 195 9.48 10.72 -15.11
CA GLU A 195 8.89 10.45 -16.44
C GLU A 195 7.70 9.52 -16.43
N CYS A 196 7.43 8.84 -15.32
CA CYS A 196 6.24 8.02 -15.12
C CYS A 196 5.33 8.72 -14.11
N HIS A 197 5.14 10.01 -14.28
CA HIS A 197 4.11 10.65 -13.49
C HIS A 197 2.83 9.89 -13.79
N LEU A 198 2.53 9.13 -12.83
CA LEU A 198 1.22 8.79 -12.44
C LEU A 198 0.34 9.96 -12.87
N GLY A 199 -0.34 9.81 -13.97
CA GLY A 199 -1.39 10.75 -14.26
C GLY A 199 -2.34 10.66 -13.09
N LEU A 200 -2.12 11.51 -12.09
CA LEU A 200 -3.07 11.71 -11.03
C LEU A 200 -4.29 12.32 -11.70
N VAL A 201 -5.15 11.46 -12.21
CA VAL A 201 -6.38 11.87 -12.83
C VAL A 201 -7.28 12.39 -11.71
N ASN A 202 -7.33 13.71 -11.59
CA ASN A 202 -8.19 14.41 -10.65
C ASN A 202 -7.93 14.10 -9.17
N GLN A 203 -6.85 14.64 -8.64
CA GLN A 203 -6.50 14.53 -7.23
C GLN A 203 -7.42 15.28 -6.26
N ALA A 204 -8.08 16.33 -6.73
CA ALA A 204 -9.08 16.98 -5.93
C ALA A 204 -10.43 16.35 -6.29
N PRO A 205 -11.09 15.70 -5.38
CA PRO A 205 -11.04 15.81 -3.93
C PRO A 205 -10.54 14.54 -3.19
N TYR A 206 -9.88 13.59 -3.84
CA TYR A 206 -9.73 12.24 -3.32
C TYR A 206 -8.70 12.07 -2.20
N GLY A 207 -7.57 12.75 -2.25
CA GLY A 207 -6.53 12.67 -1.21
C GLY A 207 -6.76 13.56 0.01
N PHE A 208 -7.82 14.37 0.02
CA PHE A 208 -8.13 15.33 1.09
C PHE A 208 -9.48 15.08 1.76
N GLN A 209 -9.95 13.84 1.70
CA GLN A 209 -11.23 13.48 2.31
C GLN A 209 -11.12 13.50 3.83
N GLU A 210 -12.20 13.91 4.50
CA GLU A 210 -12.26 13.97 5.97
C GLU A 210 -12.00 12.61 6.63
N ASP A 211 -12.27 11.51 5.94
CA ASP A 211 -12.04 10.14 6.40
C ASP A 211 -10.64 9.61 6.09
N ALA A 212 -9.78 10.36 5.41
CA ALA A 212 -8.40 9.95 5.16
C ALA A 212 -7.63 9.80 6.48
N LEU A 213 -6.80 8.76 6.59
CA LEU A 213 -6.10 8.41 7.83
C LEU A 213 -5.26 9.56 8.40
N HIS A 214 -4.67 10.37 7.56
CA HIS A 214 -3.88 11.53 8.00
C HIS A 214 -4.72 12.63 8.65
N HIS A 215 -6.03 12.71 8.39
CA HIS A 215 -6.94 13.63 9.06
C HIS A 215 -7.48 13.04 10.37
N VAL A 216 -7.74 11.74 10.39
CA VAL A 216 -8.33 11.06 11.55
C VAL A 216 -7.34 10.88 12.70
N ALA A 217 -6.04 10.75 12.39
CA ALA A 217 -4.99 10.48 13.38
C ALA A 217 -4.59 11.71 14.25
N GLY A 218 -5.07 12.89 13.95
CA GLY A 218 -4.82 14.13 14.70
C GLY A 218 -3.33 14.46 14.88
N GLY A 219 -2.81 15.41 14.15
CA GLY A 219 -1.41 15.83 14.23
C GLY A 219 -0.71 15.92 12.88
N SER A 220 0.56 16.38 12.84
CA SER A 220 1.35 16.33 11.62
C SER A 220 1.80 14.91 11.34
N HIS A 221 1.96 14.55 10.07
CA HIS A 221 2.52 13.25 9.66
C HIS A 221 3.84 12.92 10.38
N GLN A 222 4.70 13.91 10.58
CA GLN A 222 5.98 13.74 11.27
C GLN A 222 5.81 13.33 12.74
N THR A 223 4.90 14.00 13.45
CA THR A 223 4.61 13.68 14.85
C THR A 223 4.01 12.29 15.00
N ASN A 224 3.14 11.89 14.07
CA ASN A 224 2.53 10.57 14.06
C ASN A 224 3.56 9.48 13.80
N ASN A 225 4.45 9.65 12.82
CA ASN A 225 5.49 8.66 12.51
C ASN A 225 6.46 8.45 13.69
N LEU A 226 6.88 9.51 14.38
CA LEU A 226 7.70 9.39 15.59
C LEU A 226 6.98 8.65 16.72
N LYS A 227 5.68 8.93 16.91
CA LYS A 227 4.88 8.21 17.89
C LYS A 227 4.81 6.72 17.57
N ILE A 228 4.53 6.38 16.32
CA ILE A 228 4.47 4.99 15.87
C ILE A 228 5.79 4.25 16.13
N LEU A 229 6.93 4.85 15.83
CA LEU A 229 8.24 4.26 16.09
C LEU A 229 8.44 3.98 17.59
N ARG A 230 8.08 4.92 18.46
CA ARG A 230 8.12 4.74 19.92
C ARG A 230 7.17 3.65 20.40
N ASP A 231 6.00 3.56 19.82
CA ASP A 231 5.01 2.53 20.15
C ASP A 231 5.53 1.14 19.75
N PHE A 232 6.18 1.00 18.57
CA PHE A 232 6.85 -0.24 18.17
C PHE A 232 8.01 -0.60 19.11
N GLU A 233 8.82 0.37 19.50
CA GLU A 233 9.92 0.18 20.44
C GLU A 233 9.41 -0.30 21.81
N THR A 234 8.37 0.33 22.33
CA THR A 234 7.73 -0.03 23.61
C THR A 234 7.18 -1.45 23.59
N LYS A 235 6.69 -1.92 22.44
CA LYS A 235 6.24 -3.30 22.23
C LYS A 235 7.40 -4.28 21.98
N GLY A 236 8.65 -3.81 21.91
CA GLY A 236 9.80 -4.65 21.52
C GLY A 236 9.75 -5.15 20.08
N LYS A 237 9.04 -4.42 19.20
CA LYS A 237 8.78 -4.79 17.81
C LYS A 237 9.26 -3.74 16.80
N LEU A 238 10.20 -2.91 17.21
CA LEU A 238 10.87 -1.98 16.31
C LEU A 238 12.05 -2.68 15.64
N TYR A 239 11.99 -2.83 14.32
CA TYR A 239 13.03 -3.49 13.53
C TYR A 239 13.83 -2.52 12.65
N TYR A 240 13.31 -1.33 12.44
CA TYR A 240 14.07 -0.29 11.73
C TYR A 240 15.39 0.01 12.42
N LYS A 241 16.46 0.06 11.61
CA LYS A 241 17.79 0.46 12.08
C LYS A 241 17.95 1.97 11.87
N TYR A 242 17.32 2.78 12.70
CA TYR A 242 17.56 4.21 12.66
C TYR A 242 18.39 4.64 13.86
N ASN A 243 19.42 5.45 13.60
CA ASN A 243 20.08 6.14 14.70
C ASN A 243 19.11 7.20 15.23
N ALA A 244 18.82 7.16 16.51
CA ALA A 244 17.96 8.15 17.15
C ALA A 244 18.38 9.56 16.73
N LEU A 245 17.41 10.33 16.22
CA LEU A 245 17.59 11.73 15.84
C LEU A 245 17.95 12.59 17.04
#